data_19832119b9d357e0d7e47d2d7e3b9e40
#
_entry.id   19832119b9d357e0d7e47d2d7e3b9e40
#
_cell.length_a   1.000
_cell.length_b   1.000
_cell.length_c   1.000
_cell.angle_alpha   90.00
_cell.angle_beta   90.00
_cell.angle_gamma   90.00
#
_symmetry.space_group_name_H-M   'P 1'
#
loop_
_entity.id
_entity.type
_entity.pdbx_description
1 polymer ?
#
loop_
_entity_poly.entity_id
_entity_poly.type
_entity_poly.pdbx_seq_one_letter_code
_entity_poly.pdbx_strand_id
1 'polypeptide(L)'
;MKNFNTNGYEYITSKIDEAIQNASRTATISGAWEIAQAVRLPSNFTLILQDCHLRMADGVYSNMFVNANHDTDLGKTTIGTDRNISIIGRGTAILDGGKYNGLSERNEAQNGLPPIWKNNLLLFTNVDGFKISGISCRNQRWWALNFIYCANGYIGNIDFCACDIGIDADGNEYHGLVRSKYEEVLVKNADGIDLRQGCHDIVIENITGFTEDDTVALTGLCGDLEAAFAVQGLPSDICNVEIKNIASAAFCTNVRLLNQGDIKLHDILIDGVYDKSSESPHMDRGIYAVRVGDAHLYGSRHATRDETYNIKIQNVVGGGWYVVSLAGEMDNLVMLGIEAINGAKMLRDQRIN
;
A
#
# COMPACT_ATOMS: atom_id res chain seq x y z
N MET A 1 -3.77 -12.14 -25.94
CA MET A 1 -4.52 -11.74 -24.72
C MET A 1 -4.86 -13.00 -23.96
N LYS A 2 -4.65 -13.04 -22.64
CA LYS A 2 -5.18 -14.16 -21.82
C LYS A 2 -6.70 -14.05 -21.82
N ASN A 3 -7.41 -15.15 -22.06
CA ASN A 3 -8.85 -15.19 -21.86
C ASN A 3 -9.12 -15.38 -20.37
N PHE A 4 -9.84 -14.45 -19.77
CA PHE A 4 -10.28 -14.52 -18.38
C PHE A 4 -11.68 -15.16 -18.32
N ASN A 5 -11.90 -16.00 -17.33
CA ASN A 5 -13.25 -16.46 -16.97
C ASN A 5 -13.94 -15.34 -16.17
N THR A 6 -15.19 -15.02 -16.49
CA THR A 6 -15.91 -13.85 -15.94
C THR A 6 -16.63 -14.12 -14.61
N ASN A 7 -16.64 -15.35 -14.11
CA ASN A 7 -17.29 -15.75 -12.85
C ASN A 7 -16.29 -15.99 -11.71
N GLY A 8 -15.21 -15.17 -11.63
CA GLY A 8 -14.14 -15.35 -10.65
C GLY A 8 -14.63 -15.18 -9.22
N TYR A 9 -15.55 -14.26 -8.95
CA TYR A 9 -16.11 -14.08 -7.62
C TYR A 9 -16.84 -15.36 -7.15
N GLU A 10 -17.73 -15.90 -7.93
CA GLU A 10 -18.48 -17.13 -7.61
C GLU A 10 -17.56 -18.34 -7.45
N TYR A 11 -16.57 -18.46 -8.33
CA TYR A 11 -15.58 -19.53 -8.26
C TYR A 11 -14.79 -19.49 -6.96
N ILE A 12 -14.21 -18.32 -6.60
CA ILE A 12 -13.40 -18.18 -5.40
C ILE A 12 -14.27 -18.37 -4.14
N THR A 13 -15.45 -17.76 -4.10
CA THR A 13 -16.37 -17.90 -2.97
C THR A 13 -16.78 -19.36 -2.76
N SER A 14 -17.09 -20.09 -3.84
CA SER A 14 -17.43 -21.52 -3.72
C SER A 14 -16.26 -22.35 -3.17
N LYS A 15 -15.02 -22.02 -3.53
CA LYS A 15 -13.82 -22.69 -2.98
C LYS A 15 -13.60 -22.38 -1.50
N ILE A 16 -13.89 -21.16 -1.09
CA ILE A 16 -13.85 -20.77 0.32
C ILE A 16 -14.92 -21.54 1.12
N ASP A 17 -16.15 -21.58 0.62
CA ASP A 17 -17.26 -22.29 1.28
C ASP A 17 -16.99 -23.80 1.38
N GLU A 18 -16.48 -24.43 0.32
CA GLU A 18 -16.04 -25.83 0.31
C GLU A 18 -14.97 -26.07 1.41
N ALA A 19 -13.97 -25.22 1.50
CA ALA A 19 -12.91 -25.34 2.51
C ALA A 19 -13.42 -25.12 3.94
N ILE A 20 -14.42 -24.29 4.13
CA ILE A 20 -15.08 -24.11 5.45
C ILE A 20 -15.88 -25.35 5.81
N GLN A 21 -16.69 -25.89 4.89
CA GLN A 21 -17.55 -27.06 5.11
C GLN A 21 -16.74 -28.32 5.45
N ASN A 22 -15.61 -28.52 4.79
CA ASN A 22 -14.72 -29.67 5.05
C ASN A 22 -13.67 -29.40 6.14
N ALA A 23 -13.76 -28.27 6.82
CA ALA A 23 -12.86 -27.82 7.91
C ALA A 23 -11.36 -27.71 7.52
N SER A 24 -11.01 -27.68 6.23
CA SER A 24 -9.60 -27.53 5.80
C SER A 24 -9.05 -26.14 6.04
N ARG A 25 -9.93 -25.14 6.08
CA ARG A 25 -9.56 -23.72 6.22
C ARG A 25 -8.52 -23.23 5.21
N THR A 26 -8.37 -23.95 4.12
CA THR A 26 -7.44 -23.61 3.04
C THR A 26 -8.10 -23.85 1.69
N ALA A 27 -8.13 -22.85 0.83
CA ALA A 27 -8.57 -22.96 -0.55
C ALA A 27 -7.41 -22.65 -1.49
N THR A 28 -7.31 -23.38 -2.59
CA THR A 28 -6.36 -23.12 -3.67
C THR A 28 -7.11 -22.68 -4.92
N ILE A 29 -6.70 -21.52 -5.45
CA ILE A 29 -7.25 -20.91 -6.65
C ILE A 29 -6.18 -20.94 -7.74
N SER A 30 -6.55 -21.34 -8.95
CA SER A 30 -5.67 -21.35 -10.11
C SER A 30 -6.38 -20.85 -11.37
N GLY A 31 -5.61 -20.53 -12.41
CA GLY A 31 -6.14 -20.03 -13.68
C GLY A 31 -6.33 -18.52 -13.75
N ALA A 32 -7.09 -18.04 -14.73
CA ALA A 32 -7.30 -16.62 -14.99
C ALA A 32 -8.79 -16.25 -14.82
N TRP A 33 -9.08 -15.28 -13.93
CA TRP A 33 -10.44 -14.93 -13.52
C TRP A 33 -10.65 -13.43 -13.43
N GLU A 34 -11.80 -12.95 -13.88
CA GLU A 34 -12.26 -11.59 -13.61
C GLU A 34 -13.06 -11.53 -12.32
N ILE A 35 -12.79 -10.48 -11.53
CA ILE A 35 -13.42 -10.23 -10.23
C ILE A 35 -14.29 -8.97 -10.36
N ALA A 36 -15.58 -9.11 -10.13
CA ALA A 36 -16.55 -8.01 -10.21
C ALA A 36 -17.08 -7.54 -8.84
N GLN A 37 -16.72 -8.25 -7.77
CA GLN A 37 -17.14 -7.94 -6.40
C GLN A 37 -16.05 -8.32 -5.42
N ALA A 38 -16.02 -7.64 -4.26
CA ALA A 38 -15.05 -7.95 -3.21
C ALA A 38 -15.24 -9.36 -2.64
N VAL A 39 -14.18 -10.17 -2.70
CA VAL A 39 -14.14 -11.49 -2.06
C VAL A 39 -13.85 -11.32 -0.57
N ARG A 40 -14.73 -11.83 0.29
CA ARG A 40 -14.59 -11.75 1.75
C ARG A 40 -13.84 -12.95 2.29
N LEU A 41 -12.74 -12.69 2.99
CA LEU A 41 -11.91 -13.73 3.59
C LEU A 41 -12.28 -13.92 5.07
N PRO A 42 -12.64 -15.14 5.48
CA PRO A 42 -13.00 -15.42 6.86
C PRO A 42 -11.76 -15.57 7.76
N SER A 43 -11.95 -15.46 9.05
CA SER A 43 -10.91 -15.71 10.06
C SER A 43 -10.37 -17.14 10.02
N ASN A 44 -9.08 -17.30 10.39
CA ASN A 44 -8.36 -18.57 10.39
C ASN A 44 -8.39 -19.28 9.04
N PHE A 45 -8.09 -18.52 7.98
CA PHE A 45 -8.19 -18.98 6.59
C PHE A 45 -6.93 -18.67 5.78
N THR A 46 -6.55 -19.62 4.93
CA THR A 46 -5.46 -19.44 3.97
C THR A 46 -5.98 -19.57 2.54
N LEU A 47 -5.84 -18.52 1.74
CA LEU A 47 -6.07 -18.52 0.31
C LEU A 47 -4.72 -18.71 -0.40
N ILE A 48 -4.58 -19.79 -1.17
CA ILE A 48 -3.40 -20.07 -2.00
C ILE A 48 -3.74 -19.70 -3.44
N LEU A 49 -2.93 -18.80 -4.03
CA LEU A 49 -3.00 -18.43 -5.44
C LEU A 49 -1.92 -19.19 -6.21
N GLN A 50 -2.29 -20.33 -6.81
CA GLN A 50 -1.36 -21.21 -7.50
C GLN A 50 -1.45 -21.00 -9.01
N ASP A 51 -0.41 -20.43 -9.62
CA ASP A 51 -0.40 -20.10 -11.05
C ASP A 51 -1.69 -19.39 -11.48
N CYS A 52 -2.01 -18.33 -10.76
CA CYS A 52 -3.29 -17.64 -10.77
C CYS A 52 -3.15 -16.19 -11.22
N HIS A 53 -4.09 -15.72 -12.05
CA HIS A 53 -4.20 -14.32 -12.44
C HIS A 53 -5.63 -13.82 -12.17
N LEU A 54 -5.78 -13.02 -11.14
CA LEU A 54 -7.06 -12.38 -10.81
C LEU A 54 -7.03 -10.94 -11.31
N ARG A 55 -8.02 -10.54 -12.09
CA ARG A 55 -8.13 -9.20 -12.64
C ARG A 55 -9.46 -8.58 -12.27
N MET A 56 -9.47 -7.33 -11.85
CA MET A 56 -10.71 -6.57 -11.69
C MET A 56 -11.38 -6.39 -13.05
N ALA A 57 -12.69 -6.69 -13.15
CA ALA A 57 -13.47 -6.49 -14.36
C ALA A 57 -13.52 -5.01 -14.74
N ASP A 58 -13.57 -4.71 -16.03
CA ASP A 58 -13.57 -3.35 -16.54
C ASP A 58 -14.78 -2.56 -16.02
N GLY A 59 -14.55 -1.34 -15.56
CA GLY A 59 -15.60 -0.47 -15.01
C GLY A 59 -16.06 -0.81 -13.59
N VAL A 60 -15.44 -1.81 -12.94
CA VAL A 60 -15.74 -2.17 -11.56
C VAL A 60 -14.87 -1.37 -10.60
N TYR A 61 -15.49 -0.67 -9.66
CA TYR A 61 -14.86 0.07 -8.57
C TYR A 61 -15.16 -0.65 -7.26
N SER A 62 -14.35 -1.62 -6.93
CA SER A 62 -14.47 -2.44 -5.73
C SER A 62 -13.09 -2.90 -5.27
N ASN A 63 -12.93 -3.18 -3.98
CA ASN A 63 -11.77 -3.92 -3.50
C ASN A 63 -11.83 -5.35 -4.07
N MET A 64 -10.66 -5.96 -4.36
CA MET A 64 -10.64 -7.36 -4.80
C MET A 64 -10.81 -8.29 -3.61
N PHE A 65 -10.06 -8.06 -2.53
CA PHE A 65 -10.14 -8.83 -1.29
C PHE A 65 -10.37 -7.93 -0.08
N VAL A 66 -11.22 -8.38 0.83
CA VAL A 66 -11.45 -7.76 2.13
C VAL A 66 -11.59 -8.83 3.22
N ASN A 67 -11.37 -8.50 4.49
CA ASN A 67 -11.73 -9.41 5.58
C ASN A 67 -13.25 -9.46 5.80
N ALA A 68 -13.75 -10.52 6.43
CA ALA A 68 -15.19 -10.79 6.52
C ALA A 68 -15.99 -9.66 7.17
N ASN A 69 -15.43 -9.03 8.21
CA ASN A 69 -16.11 -8.00 8.99
C ASN A 69 -15.64 -6.57 8.70
N HIS A 70 -14.94 -6.32 7.58
CA HIS A 70 -14.29 -5.05 7.31
C HIS A 70 -15.22 -3.81 7.37
N ASP A 71 -16.49 -3.96 7.00
CA ASP A 71 -17.49 -2.89 6.93
C ASP A 71 -18.69 -3.10 7.86
N THR A 72 -18.58 -4.05 8.82
CA THR A 72 -19.65 -4.35 9.76
C THR A 72 -19.48 -3.58 11.07
N ASP A 73 -20.58 -3.41 11.84
CA ASP A 73 -20.50 -2.83 13.19
C ASP A 73 -19.60 -3.67 14.10
N LEU A 74 -19.61 -5.00 13.94
CA LEU A 74 -18.76 -5.91 14.70
C LEU A 74 -17.28 -5.62 14.44
N GLY A 75 -16.90 -5.37 13.18
CA GLY A 75 -15.54 -5.01 12.79
C GLY A 75 -15.03 -3.71 13.42
N LYS A 76 -15.93 -2.81 13.85
CA LYS A 76 -15.60 -1.51 14.45
C LYS A 76 -15.70 -1.50 15.99
N THR A 77 -16.38 -2.48 16.58
CA THR A 77 -16.65 -2.49 18.02
C THR A 77 -15.98 -3.63 18.77
N THR A 78 -15.50 -4.64 18.05
CA THR A 78 -14.86 -5.83 18.66
C THR A 78 -13.40 -5.92 18.24
N ILE A 79 -12.48 -5.80 19.18
CA ILE A 79 -11.04 -5.87 18.96
C ILE A 79 -10.66 -7.26 18.40
N GLY A 80 -9.88 -7.29 17.31
CA GLY A 80 -9.43 -8.53 16.67
C GLY A 80 -10.60 -9.39 16.17
N THR A 81 -11.62 -8.76 15.64
CA THR A 81 -12.82 -9.45 15.10
C THR A 81 -12.45 -10.49 14.08
N ASP A 82 -11.62 -10.13 13.11
CA ASP A 82 -11.03 -11.07 12.16
C ASP A 82 -9.59 -11.36 12.55
N ARG A 83 -9.16 -12.63 12.34
CA ARG A 83 -7.82 -13.05 12.72
C ARG A 83 -7.24 -14.15 11.83
N ASN A 84 -5.91 -14.22 11.78
CA ASN A 84 -5.16 -15.28 11.10
C ASN A 84 -5.60 -15.48 9.65
N ILE A 85 -5.55 -14.42 8.83
CA ILE A 85 -5.90 -14.46 7.41
C ILE A 85 -4.63 -14.44 6.57
N SER A 86 -4.49 -15.41 5.65
CA SER A 86 -3.32 -15.49 4.78
C SER A 86 -3.72 -15.53 3.31
N ILE A 87 -2.97 -14.79 2.45
CA ILE A 87 -2.97 -14.91 0.99
C ILE A 87 -1.55 -15.23 0.55
N ILE A 88 -1.36 -16.43 -0.01
CA ILE A 88 -0.04 -16.95 -0.37
C ILE A 88 0.00 -17.25 -1.86
N GLY A 89 0.86 -16.53 -2.59
CA GLY A 89 1.15 -16.83 -3.98
C GLY A 89 2.14 -17.99 -4.13
N ARG A 90 1.91 -18.84 -5.11
CA ARG A 90 2.78 -19.92 -5.52
C ARG A 90 2.89 -19.95 -7.04
N GLY A 91 4.11 -20.09 -7.55
CA GLY A 91 4.35 -19.95 -8.98
C GLY A 91 4.05 -18.52 -9.44
N THR A 92 3.24 -18.35 -10.49
CA THR A 92 2.80 -17.04 -10.96
C THR A 92 1.47 -16.66 -10.31
N ALA A 93 1.50 -15.78 -9.31
CA ALA A 93 0.31 -15.28 -8.62
C ALA A 93 0.16 -13.78 -8.86
N ILE A 94 -0.83 -13.37 -9.64
CA ILE A 94 -1.04 -11.97 -10.05
C ILE A 94 -2.38 -11.46 -9.55
N LEU A 95 -2.35 -10.29 -8.87
CA LEU A 95 -3.51 -9.45 -8.60
C LEU A 95 -3.43 -8.21 -9.50
N ASP A 96 -4.42 -8.04 -10.38
CA ASP A 96 -4.42 -7.03 -11.42
C ASP A 96 -5.62 -6.10 -11.28
N GLY A 97 -5.36 -4.82 -11.07
CA GLY A 97 -6.40 -3.79 -10.94
C GLY A 97 -7.16 -3.52 -12.25
N GLY A 98 -6.69 -4.01 -13.38
CA GLY A 98 -7.30 -3.80 -14.70
C GLY A 98 -7.00 -2.42 -15.28
N LYS A 99 -6.99 -2.32 -16.59
CA LYS A 99 -6.56 -1.12 -17.31
C LYS A 99 -7.51 0.08 -17.13
N TYR A 100 -8.81 -0.16 -17.10
CA TYR A 100 -9.82 0.91 -17.18
C TYR A 100 -10.42 1.34 -15.84
N ASN A 101 -9.91 0.87 -14.78
CA ASN A 101 -10.43 1.11 -13.44
C ASN A 101 -9.63 2.18 -12.67
N GLY A 102 -8.61 2.77 -13.26
CA GLY A 102 -7.81 3.84 -12.66
C GLY A 102 -8.54 5.16 -12.68
N LEU A 103 -9.04 5.56 -11.52
CA LEU A 103 -9.49 6.90 -11.29
C LEU A 103 -8.37 7.71 -10.69
N SER A 104 -8.16 8.91 -11.20
CA SER A 104 -7.37 9.86 -10.45
C SER A 104 -8.21 10.36 -9.26
N GLU A 105 -7.55 10.70 -8.20
CA GLU A 105 -8.14 11.34 -7.00
C GLU A 105 -9.05 12.53 -7.36
N ARG A 106 -8.68 13.29 -8.38
CA ARG A 106 -9.44 14.44 -8.87
C ARG A 106 -10.74 14.07 -9.60
N ASN A 107 -10.74 12.92 -10.27
CA ASN A 107 -11.93 12.47 -11.01
C ASN A 107 -12.98 11.81 -10.12
N GLU A 108 -12.55 11.23 -9.01
CA GLU A 108 -13.44 10.56 -8.05
C GLU A 108 -14.48 11.54 -7.48
N ALA A 109 -14.02 12.64 -6.91
CA ALA A 109 -14.90 13.65 -6.31
C ALA A 109 -15.87 14.30 -7.31
N GLN A 110 -15.52 14.30 -8.61
CA GLN A 110 -16.31 14.93 -9.66
C GLN A 110 -17.36 14.02 -10.30
N ASN A 111 -17.17 12.69 -10.25
CA ASN A 111 -17.96 11.73 -11.01
C ASN A 111 -18.92 10.87 -10.14
N GLY A 112 -19.04 11.15 -8.83
CA GLY A 112 -19.91 10.41 -7.92
C GLY A 112 -19.52 8.93 -7.78
N LEU A 113 -18.25 8.60 -8.01
CA LEU A 113 -17.72 7.25 -7.90
C LEU A 113 -17.49 6.85 -6.44
N PRO A 114 -17.38 5.57 -6.13
CA PRO A 114 -17.15 5.12 -4.76
C PRO A 114 -15.88 5.75 -4.16
N PRO A 115 -15.83 5.94 -2.84
CA PRO A 115 -14.62 6.39 -2.17
C PRO A 115 -13.39 5.53 -2.52
N ILE A 116 -12.22 6.15 -2.56
CA ILE A 116 -10.95 5.50 -2.97
C ILE A 116 -10.64 4.20 -2.22
N TRP A 117 -11.00 4.11 -0.94
CA TRP A 117 -10.83 2.87 -0.15
C TRP A 117 -11.73 1.71 -0.57
N LYS A 118 -12.59 1.91 -1.52
CA LYS A 118 -13.36 0.84 -2.18
C LYS A 118 -12.76 0.39 -3.49
N ASN A 119 -11.51 0.71 -3.76
CA ASN A 119 -10.85 0.39 -5.03
C ASN A 119 -9.40 -0.09 -4.85
N ASN A 120 -9.14 -0.89 -3.85
CA ASN A 120 -7.82 -1.49 -3.59
C ASN A 120 -7.77 -2.96 -4.07
N LEU A 121 -6.59 -3.51 -4.29
CA LEU A 121 -6.46 -4.95 -4.50
C LEU A 121 -6.74 -5.71 -3.20
N LEU A 122 -6.34 -5.14 -2.06
CA LEU A 122 -6.64 -5.69 -0.74
C LEU A 122 -6.91 -4.55 0.24
N LEU A 123 -7.98 -4.68 1.02
CA LEU A 123 -8.24 -3.85 2.18
C LEU A 123 -8.53 -4.73 3.39
N PHE A 124 -7.66 -4.70 4.38
CA PHE A 124 -7.89 -5.32 5.68
C PHE A 124 -8.11 -4.27 6.76
N THR A 125 -9.12 -4.49 7.58
CA THR A 125 -9.46 -3.62 8.71
C THR A 125 -9.69 -4.45 9.97
N ASN A 126 -9.04 -4.08 11.08
CA ASN A 126 -9.17 -4.76 12.37
C ASN A 126 -8.89 -6.28 12.29
N VAL A 127 -7.75 -6.63 11.67
CA VAL A 127 -7.30 -8.03 11.55
C VAL A 127 -6.10 -8.26 12.46
N ASP A 128 -6.21 -9.23 13.35
CA ASP A 128 -5.13 -9.68 14.23
C ASP A 128 -4.50 -10.98 13.71
N GLY A 129 -3.27 -10.88 13.23
CA GLY A 129 -2.57 -11.97 12.57
C GLY A 129 -2.92 -12.06 11.06
N PHE A 130 -1.98 -11.69 10.20
CA PHE A 130 -2.15 -11.86 8.76
C PHE A 130 -0.82 -12.14 8.05
N LYS A 131 -0.93 -12.77 6.88
CA LYS A 131 0.23 -13.00 6.02
C LYS A 131 -0.12 -12.83 4.55
N ILE A 132 0.56 -11.90 3.87
CA ILE A 132 0.45 -11.66 2.43
C ILE A 132 1.83 -11.89 1.82
N SER A 133 1.96 -12.87 0.91
CA SER A 133 3.29 -13.20 0.41
C SER A 133 3.28 -13.85 -0.97
N GLY A 134 4.34 -13.58 -1.77
CA GLY A 134 4.57 -14.24 -3.04
C GLY A 134 3.66 -13.78 -4.18
N ILE A 135 3.22 -12.51 -4.17
CA ILE A 135 2.21 -11.98 -5.09
C ILE A 135 2.83 -10.88 -5.96
N SER A 136 2.43 -10.86 -7.22
CA SER A 136 2.66 -9.74 -8.14
C SER A 136 1.42 -8.87 -8.25
N CYS A 137 1.51 -7.59 -7.87
CA CYS A 137 0.45 -6.61 -8.05
C CYS A 137 0.64 -5.87 -9.37
N ARG A 138 -0.39 -5.75 -10.18
CA ARG A 138 -0.36 -5.10 -11.50
C ARG A 138 -1.49 -4.10 -11.64
N ASN A 139 -1.22 -2.97 -12.28
CA ASN A 139 -2.22 -1.95 -12.56
C ASN A 139 -3.04 -1.57 -11.33
N GLN A 140 -2.39 -1.61 -10.13
CA GLN A 140 -3.04 -1.21 -8.90
C GLN A 140 -3.48 0.25 -9.00
N ARG A 141 -4.52 0.54 -8.24
CA ARG A 141 -5.12 1.87 -8.19
C ARG A 141 -5.19 2.26 -6.76
N TRP A 142 -4.94 3.52 -6.48
CA TRP A 142 -4.84 3.96 -5.12
C TRP A 142 -3.87 3.05 -4.38
N TRP A 143 -4.24 2.55 -3.23
CA TRP A 143 -3.42 1.67 -2.42
C TRP A 143 -3.61 0.22 -2.84
N ALA A 144 -2.55 -0.45 -3.29
CA ALA A 144 -2.67 -1.85 -3.68
C ALA A 144 -3.03 -2.74 -2.49
N LEU A 145 -2.23 -2.68 -1.43
CA LEU A 145 -2.40 -3.46 -0.20
C LEU A 145 -2.57 -2.50 0.98
N ASN A 146 -3.79 -2.32 1.45
CA ASN A 146 -4.14 -1.32 2.45
C ASN A 146 -4.60 -1.97 3.76
N PHE A 147 -4.03 -1.51 4.87
CA PHE A 147 -4.26 -2.06 6.21
C PHE A 147 -4.62 -0.95 7.20
N ILE A 148 -5.69 -1.15 7.98
CA ILE A 148 -6.18 -0.18 8.96
C ILE A 148 -6.49 -0.94 10.25
N TYR A 149 -5.95 -0.55 11.40
CA TYR A 149 -6.08 -1.26 12.68
C TYR A 149 -5.72 -2.75 12.58
N CYS A 150 -4.69 -3.09 11.80
CA CYS A 150 -4.22 -4.46 11.65
C CYS A 150 -2.94 -4.69 12.47
N ALA A 151 -2.81 -5.87 13.05
CA ALA A 151 -1.67 -6.21 13.90
C ALA A 151 -1.11 -7.61 13.63
N ASN A 152 0.12 -7.86 14.12
CA ASN A 152 0.79 -9.16 14.04
C ASN A 152 0.88 -9.68 12.59
N GLY A 153 1.37 -8.80 11.70
CA GLY A 153 1.31 -8.99 10.26
C GLY A 153 2.66 -9.29 9.60
N TYR A 154 2.60 -10.03 8.49
CA TYR A 154 3.72 -10.22 7.59
C TYR A 154 3.32 -9.93 6.15
N ILE A 155 4.07 -9.06 5.47
CA ILE A 155 3.94 -8.73 4.05
C ILE A 155 5.31 -8.92 3.41
N GLY A 156 5.42 -9.85 2.45
CA GLY A 156 6.75 -10.08 1.87
C GLY A 156 6.75 -10.77 0.52
N ASN A 157 7.88 -10.60 -0.20
CA ASN A 157 8.04 -11.12 -1.56
C ASN A 157 6.92 -10.63 -2.48
N ILE A 158 6.71 -9.32 -2.52
CA ILE A 158 5.70 -8.65 -3.37
C ILE A 158 6.43 -7.89 -4.49
N ASP A 159 5.91 -8.04 -5.70
CA ASP A 159 6.40 -7.30 -6.87
C ASP A 159 5.28 -6.41 -7.43
N PHE A 160 5.55 -5.11 -7.56
CA PHE A 160 4.62 -4.13 -8.09
C PHE A 160 4.92 -3.75 -9.53
N CYS A 161 3.89 -3.52 -10.32
CA CYS A 161 4.00 -2.83 -11.60
C CYS A 161 2.72 -2.02 -11.83
N ALA A 162 2.73 -0.80 -11.37
CA ALA A 162 1.65 0.16 -11.59
C ALA A 162 1.55 0.56 -13.07
N CYS A 163 0.48 1.23 -13.44
CA CYS A 163 0.33 1.82 -14.76
C CYS A 163 1.17 3.10 -14.85
N ASP A 164 2.02 3.22 -15.86
CA ASP A 164 2.89 4.36 -16.08
C ASP A 164 2.28 5.45 -17.01
N ILE A 165 0.95 5.53 -17.06
CA ILE A 165 0.23 6.49 -17.89
C ILE A 165 -0.22 7.68 -17.05
N GLY A 166 0.33 8.86 -17.37
CA GLY A 166 -0.20 10.14 -16.87
C GLY A 166 -1.25 10.70 -17.82
N ILE A 167 -2.24 11.43 -17.33
CA ILE A 167 -3.30 12.06 -18.13
C ILE A 167 -3.30 13.57 -17.84
N ASP A 168 -3.23 14.40 -18.90
CA ASP A 168 -3.31 15.86 -18.77
C ASP A 168 -4.76 16.37 -18.61
N ALA A 169 -4.91 17.69 -18.46
CA ALA A 169 -6.20 18.33 -18.30
C ALA A 169 -7.14 18.18 -19.52
N ASP A 170 -6.57 17.97 -20.71
CA ASP A 170 -7.29 17.77 -21.95
C ASP A 170 -7.62 16.29 -22.22
N GLY A 171 -7.14 15.38 -21.36
CA GLY A 171 -7.36 13.94 -21.44
C GLY A 171 -6.35 13.20 -22.32
N ASN A 172 -5.23 13.83 -22.67
CA ASN A 172 -4.18 13.16 -23.44
C ASN A 172 -3.36 12.24 -22.53
N GLU A 173 -3.06 11.03 -23.01
CA GLU A 173 -2.23 10.05 -22.32
C GLU A 173 -0.74 10.26 -22.60
N TYR A 174 0.06 10.26 -21.55
CA TYR A 174 1.53 10.28 -21.61
C TYR A 174 2.08 9.01 -20.99
N HIS A 175 2.91 8.29 -21.74
CA HIS A 175 3.57 7.08 -21.23
C HIS A 175 4.92 7.42 -20.62
N GLY A 176 5.22 6.75 -19.51
CA GLY A 176 6.37 7.06 -18.69
C GLY A 176 6.14 8.31 -17.84
N LEU A 177 6.31 8.17 -16.52
CA LEU A 177 6.10 9.27 -15.58
C LEU A 177 7.31 10.20 -15.58
N VAL A 178 7.14 11.42 -16.09
CA VAL A 178 8.18 12.43 -16.22
C VAL A 178 7.99 13.52 -15.17
N ARG A 179 8.96 13.65 -14.26
CA ARG A 179 8.88 14.58 -13.12
C ARG A 179 8.67 16.03 -13.52
N SER A 180 9.27 16.48 -14.62
CA SER A 180 9.08 17.84 -15.11
C SER A 180 7.64 18.14 -15.57
N LYS A 181 6.84 17.12 -15.81
CA LYS A 181 5.42 17.23 -16.20
C LYS A 181 4.44 16.89 -15.09
N TYR A 182 4.92 16.68 -13.86
CA TYR A 182 4.08 16.24 -12.73
C TYR A 182 2.89 17.17 -12.47
N GLU A 183 3.06 18.47 -12.66
CA GLU A 183 2.00 19.48 -12.50
C GLU A 183 0.97 19.46 -13.64
N GLU A 184 1.38 18.97 -14.82
CA GLU A 184 0.58 18.98 -16.05
C GLU A 184 -0.23 17.68 -16.23
N VAL A 185 0.23 16.58 -15.64
CA VAL A 185 -0.40 15.26 -15.80
C VAL A 185 -0.97 14.74 -14.47
N LEU A 186 -2.10 14.06 -14.56
CA LEU A 186 -2.70 13.37 -13.41
C LEU A 186 -2.04 12.00 -13.26
N VAL A 187 -1.31 11.83 -12.19
CA VAL A 187 -0.83 10.52 -11.70
C VAL A 187 -1.95 9.88 -10.91
N LYS A 188 -2.14 8.58 -11.03
CA LYS A 188 -3.26 7.86 -10.41
C LYS A 188 -3.11 7.61 -8.91
N ASN A 189 -1.99 7.99 -8.32
CA ASN A 189 -1.66 7.79 -6.92
C ASN A 189 -1.69 6.31 -6.51
N ALA A 190 -1.02 5.45 -7.31
CA ALA A 190 -1.01 4.01 -7.09
C ALA A 190 0.15 3.59 -6.19
N ASP A 191 -0.11 3.60 -4.88
CA ASP A 191 0.82 3.10 -3.87
C ASP A 191 0.93 1.58 -3.88
N GLY A 192 1.95 1.07 -3.22
CA GLY A 192 2.17 -0.35 -3.00
C GLY A 192 1.49 -0.85 -1.73
N ILE A 193 2.10 -0.59 -0.58
CA ILE A 193 1.64 -1.06 0.73
C ILE A 193 1.38 0.14 1.63
N ASP A 194 0.18 0.22 2.18
CA ASP A 194 -0.23 1.25 3.12
C ASP A 194 -0.58 0.66 4.47
N LEU A 195 0.16 1.05 5.50
CA LEU A 195 -0.22 0.87 6.88
C LEU A 195 -0.80 2.17 7.41
N ARG A 196 -2.05 2.13 7.84
CA ARG A 196 -2.73 3.30 8.38
C ARG A 196 -2.88 3.18 9.88
N GLN A 197 -3.54 4.15 10.49
CA GLN A 197 -3.67 4.22 11.95
C GLN A 197 -4.09 2.89 12.59
N GLY A 198 -3.58 2.64 13.78
CA GLY A 198 -3.81 1.43 14.55
C GLY A 198 -3.04 0.20 14.06
N CYS A 199 -2.18 0.34 13.03
CA CYS A 199 -1.36 -0.77 12.55
C CYS A 199 -0.10 -0.94 13.39
N HIS A 200 0.18 -2.16 13.89
CA HIS A 200 1.36 -2.40 14.72
C HIS A 200 1.86 -3.86 14.65
N ASP A 201 3.10 -4.09 15.06
CA ASP A 201 3.74 -5.41 15.08
C ASP A 201 3.74 -6.06 13.68
N ILE A 202 4.25 -5.34 12.66
CA ILE A 202 4.20 -5.74 11.26
C ILE A 202 5.61 -5.77 10.68
N VAL A 203 5.90 -6.84 9.92
CA VAL A 203 7.11 -6.96 9.11
C VAL A 203 6.76 -6.84 7.63
N ILE A 204 7.44 -5.93 6.92
CA ILE A 204 7.39 -5.73 5.47
C ILE A 204 8.77 -6.01 4.91
N GLU A 205 8.91 -6.99 4.00
CA GLU A 205 10.23 -7.30 3.45
C GLU A 205 10.22 -7.83 2.02
N ASN A 206 11.35 -7.65 1.32
CA ASN A 206 11.56 -8.13 -0.05
C ASN A 206 10.49 -7.59 -1.03
N ILE A 207 10.39 -6.29 -1.13
CA ILE A 207 9.46 -5.58 -2.02
C ILE A 207 10.22 -5.07 -3.23
N THR A 208 9.70 -5.34 -4.43
CA THR A 208 10.30 -4.95 -5.69
C THR A 208 9.31 -4.30 -6.65
N GLY A 209 9.81 -3.79 -7.76
CA GLY A 209 8.98 -3.33 -8.89
C GLY A 209 8.81 -1.83 -8.98
N PHE A 210 7.63 -1.39 -9.45
CA PHE A 210 7.33 0.00 -9.76
C PHE A 210 5.99 0.45 -9.17
N THR A 211 5.96 1.64 -8.54
CA THR A 211 4.76 2.31 -8.04
C THR A 211 4.67 3.75 -8.58
N GLU A 212 3.45 4.22 -8.82
CA GLU A 212 3.21 5.61 -9.28
C GLU A 212 3.37 6.62 -8.14
N ASP A 213 3.17 6.22 -6.91
CA ASP A 213 3.38 7.06 -5.73
C ASP A 213 4.35 6.36 -4.76
N ASP A 214 3.96 6.09 -3.54
CA ASP A 214 4.85 5.49 -2.53
C ASP A 214 4.87 3.95 -2.65
N THR A 215 6.04 3.31 -2.45
CA THR A 215 6.08 1.83 -2.44
C THR A 215 5.60 1.27 -1.11
N VAL A 216 6.03 1.86 0.00
CA VAL A 216 5.56 1.54 1.35
C VAL A 216 5.24 2.84 2.06
N ALA A 217 4.01 3.02 2.51
CA ALA A 217 3.57 4.18 3.26
C ALA A 217 3.03 3.79 4.65
N LEU A 218 3.52 4.46 5.69
CA LEU A 218 2.94 4.48 7.01
C LEU A 218 2.26 5.83 7.18
N THR A 219 0.92 5.84 7.14
CA THR A 219 0.15 7.08 6.99
C THR A 219 -0.72 7.36 8.20
N GLY A 220 -0.25 8.31 9.01
CA GLY A 220 -0.95 8.87 10.16
C GLY A 220 -1.73 10.13 9.79
N LEU A 221 -2.86 9.97 9.12
CA LEU A 221 -3.81 11.02 8.82
C LEU A 221 -5.10 10.83 9.61
N CYS A 222 -5.86 11.91 9.81
CA CYS A 222 -7.18 11.91 10.44
C CYS A 222 -8.20 12.43 9.42
N GLY A 223 -8.68 11.54 8.55
CA GLY A 223 -9.64 11.86 7.51
C GLY A 223 -10.86 10.96 7.54
N ASP A 224 -11.69 11.06 6.49
CA ASP A 224 -12.92 10.28 6.37
C ASP A 224 -12.66 8.77 6.31
N LEU A 225 -11.54 8.36 5.67
CA LEU A 225 -11.13 6.96 5.61
C LEU A 225 -10.86 6.41 7.02
N GLU A 226 -10.02 7.10 7.77
CA GLU A 226 -9.63 6.70 9.10
C GLU A 226 -10.85 6.68 10.05
N ALA A 227 -11.69 7.68 9.96
CA ALA A 227 -12.95 7.75 10.74
C ALA A 227 -13.92 6.62 10.37
N ALA A 228 -13.99 6.24 9.09
CA ALA A 228 -14.87 5.17 8.63
C ALA A 228 -14.53 3.80 9.20
N PHE A 229 -13.24 3.56 9.50
CA PHE A 229 -12.74 2.27 9.98
C PHE A 229 -12.14 2.29 11.39
N ALA A 230 -12.31 3.39 12.13
CA ALA A 230 -11.85 3.48 13.51
C ALA A 230 -12.45 2.37 14.38
N VAL A 231 -11.60 1.69 15.17
CA VAL A 231 -12.02 0.59 16.05
C VAL A 231 -12.09 1.09 17.48
N GLN A 232 -13.27 0.99 18.08
CA GLN A 232 -13.49 1.45 19.43
C GLN A 232 -12.58 0.72 20.44
N GLY A 233 -11.83 1.48 21.22
CA GLY A 233 -10.97 0.95 22.29
C GLY A 233 -9.57 0.53 21.84
N LEU A 234 -9.24 0.62 20.53
CA LEU A 234 -7.88 0.46 20.05
C LEU A 234 -7.18 1.82 19.93
N PRO A 235 -5.86 1.89 20.28
CA PRO A 235 -5.05 3.06 19.99
C PRO A 235 -4.89 3.23 18.47
N SER A 236 -4.76 4.47 18.04
CA SER A 236 -4.55 4.80 16.61
C SER A 236 -3.07 4.82 16.22
N ASP A 237 -2.17 4.50 17.14
CA ASP A 237 -0.72 4.54 16.90
C ASP A 237 -0.29 3.58 15.80
N ILE A 238 0.70 3.97 15.01
CA ILE A 238 1.42 3.10 14.08
C ILE A 238 2.78 2.81 14.72
N CYS A 239 3.05 1.56 15.10
CA CYS A 239 4.27 1.26 15.83
C CYS A 239 4.78 -0.18 15.65
N ASN A 240 6.03 -0.43 16.08
CA ASN A 240 6.69 -1.73 15.97
C ASN A 240 6.64 -2.29 14.55
N VAL A 241 7.06 -1.47 13.57
CA VAL A 241 7.07 -1.87 12.16
C VAL A 241 8.51 -2.00 11.67
N GLU A 242 8.81 -3.15 11.05
CA GLU A 242 10.08 -3.42 10.41
C GLU A 242 9.90 -3.43 8.88
N ILE A 243 10.61 -2.55 8.16
CA ILE A 243 10.60 -2.43 6.71
C ILE A 243 11.99 -2.79 6.20
N LYS A 244 12.10 -3.90 5.44
CA LYS A 244 13.40 -4.46 5.04
C LYS A 244 13.47 -4.78 3.54
N ASN A 245 14.62 -4.55 2.94
CA ASN A 245 14.90 -4.95 1.55
C ASN A 245 13.85 -4.43 0.55
N ILE A 246 13.68 -3.14 0.48
CA ILE A 246 12.82 -2.46 -0.49
C ILE A 246 13.69 -2.07 -1.69
N ALA A 247 13.51 -2.77 -2.82
CA ALA A 247 14.27 -2.53 -4.06
C ALA A 247 13.30 -2.17 -5.19
N SER A 248 12.76 -0.97 -5.17
CA SER A 248 11.69 -0.53 -6.06
C SER A 248 11.97 0.81 -6.72
N ALA A 249 11.29 1.05 -7.83
CA ALA A 249 11.18 2.36 -8.46
C ALA A 249 9.87 3.02 -8.01
N ALA A 250 9.94 4.04 -7.18
CA ALA A 250 8.80 4.81 -6.73
C ALA A 250 8.82 6.21 -7.35
N PHE A 251 7.70 6.65 -7.95
CA PHE A 251 7.66 7.99 -8.53
C PHE A 251 7.70 9.07 -7.45
N CYS A 252 7.13 8.82 -6.28
CA CYS A 252 7.25 9.70 -5.12
C CYS A 252 8.29 9.19 -4.10
N THR A 253 8.00 8.10 -3.38
CA THR A 253 8.90 7.66 -2.30
C THR A 253 8.95 6.13 -2.18
N ASN A 254 10.14 5.55 -1.97
CA ASN A 254 10.19 4.11 -1.70
C ASN A 254 9.64 3.78 -0.30
N VAL A 255 9.98 4.57 0.73
CA VAL A 255 9.41 4.40 2.07
C VAL A 255 8.99 5.75 2.65
N ARG A 256 7.69 5.92 2.86
CA ARG A 256 7.04 7.11 3.38
C ARG A 256 6.59 6.91 4.82
N LEU A 257 7.01 7.77 5.72
CA LEU A 257 6.47 7.89 7.07
C LEU A 257 5.76 9.24 7.17
N LEU A 258 4.44 9.25 7.08
CA LEU A 258 3.62 10.45 7.16
C LEU A 258 2.88 10.48 8.48
N ASN A 259 3.16 11.47 9.30
CA ASN A 259 2.38 11.76 10.50
C ASN A 259 2.01 13.25 10.50
N GLN A 260 0.73 13.54 10.44
CA GLN A 260 0.21 14.90 10.47
C GLN A 260 -0.33 15.29 11.87
N GLY A 261 -0.14 14.41 12.85
CA GLY A 261 -0.57 14.61 14.23
C GLY A 261 -1.87 13.87 14.56
N ASP A 262 -2.23 13.94 15.83
CA ASP A 262 -3.33 13.20 16.47
C ASP A 262 -3.10 11.69 16.63
N ILE A 263 -2.02 11.13 16.07
CA ILE A 263 -1.58 9.75 16.33
C ILE A 263 -0.09 9.72 16.63
N LYS A 264 0.40 8.61 17.16
CA LYS A 264 1.83 8.38 17.30
C LYS A 264 2.32 7.44 16.21
N LEU A 265 3.50 7.77 15.67
CA LEU A 265 4.23 6.96 14.72
C LEU A 265 5.63 6.73 15.31
N HIS A 266 5.90 5.51 15.79
CA HIS A 266 7.09 5.25 16.57
C HIS A 266 7.57 3.79 16.53
N ASP A 267 8.80 3.57 16.97
CA ASP A 267 9.45 2.25 17.00
C ASP A 267 9.47 1.61 15.60
N ILE A 268 10.00 2.37 14.62
CA ILE A 268 10.06 1.98 13.21
C ILE A 268 11.51 1.70 12.82
N LEU A 269 11.74 0.53 12.22
CA LEU A 269 12.99 0.17 11.58
C LEU A 269 12.83 0.18 10.07
N ILE A 270 13.66 0.96 9.37
CA ILE A 270 13.83 0.91 7.92
C ILE A 270 15.24 0.43 7.65
N ASP A 271 15.40 -0.76 7.03
CA ASP A 271 16.69 -1.39 6.78
C ASP A 271 16.81 -1.96 5.36
N GLY A 272 17.65 -1.36 4.55
CA GLY A 272 17.86 -1.77 3.17
C GLY A 272 16.80 -1.20 2.23
N VAL A 273 16.97 0.07 1.82
CA VAL A 273 16.18 0.69 0.75
C VAL A 273 17.10 0.98 -0.42
N TYR A 274 16.76 0.43 -1.59
CA TYR A 274 17.50 0.55 -2.83
C TYR A 274 16.61 1.18 -3.88
N ASP A 275 16.69 2.50 -4.02
CA ASP A 275 15.90 3.25 -5.00
C ASP A 275 16.33 2.91 -6.42
N LYS A 276 15.44 2.27 -7.17
CA LYS A 276 15.60 1.84 -8.55
C LYS A 276 14.99 2.81 -9.56
N SER A 277 14.55 3.98 -9.15
CA SER A 277 13.87 4.94 -10.02
C SER A 277 14.71 5.37 -11.23
N SER A 278 16.02 5.56 -11.06
CA SER A 278 16.92 5.93 -12.15
C SER A 278 17.23 4.79 -13.15
N GLU A 279 16.85 3.56 -12.84
CA GLU A 279 17.01 2.37 -13.67
C GLU A 279 15.68 1.92 -14.31
N SER A 280 14.56 2.53 -13.91
CA SER A 280 13.23 2.12 -14.33
C SER A 280 12.88 2.59 -15.74
N PRO A 281 12.29 1.72 -16.58
CA PRO A 281 11.75 2.16 -17.88
C PRO A 281 10.41 2.90 -17.76
N HIS A 282 9.78 2.92 -16.57
CA HIS A 282 8.45 3.49 -16.33
C HIS A 282 8.46 4.95 -15.89
N MET A 283 9.62 5.49 -15.56
CA MET A 283 9.77 6.85 -15.05
C MET A 283 11.15 7.42 -15.35
N ASP A 284 11.26 8.74 -15.32
CA ASP A 284 12.55 9.41 -15.47
C ASP A 284 13.35 9.41 -14.17
N ARG A 285 12.72 9.67 -13.03
CA ARG A 285 13.38 9.78 -11.72
C ARG A 285 12.38 9.89 -10.56
N GLY A 286 12.64 9.17 -9.46
CA GLY A 286 11.90 9.33 -8.21
C GLY A 286 12.24 10.60 -7.43
N ILE A 287 11.49 10.92 -6.38
CA ILE A 287 11.80 12.06 -5.51
C ILE A 287 12.68 11.62 -4.35
N TYR A 288 12.23 10.66 -3.55
CA TYR A 288 12.89 10.27 -2.30
C TYR A 288 13.02 8.76 -2.18
N ALA A 289 14.14 8.28 -1.63
CA ALA A 289 14.21 6.90 -1.17
C ALA A 289 13.48 6.73 0.18
N VAL A 290 13.70 7.65 1.13
CA VAL A 290 12.96 7.66 2.40
C VAL A 290 12.48 9.08 2.69
N ARG A 291 11.23 9.21 3.12
CA ARG A 291 10.68 10.50 3.56
C ARG A 291 9.97 10.34 4.90
N VAL A 292 10.36 11.15 5.89
CA VAL A 292 9.75 11.18 7.22
C VAL A 292 9.16 12.55 7.48
N GLY A 293 7.90 12.56 7.92
CA GLY A 293 7.19 13.80 8.24
C GLY A 293 6.61 14.52 7.02
N ASP A 294 5.98 15.64 7.27
CA ASP A 294 5.33 16.47 6.25
C ASP A 294 5.68 17.95 6.43
N ALA A 295 5.76 18.67 5.32
CA ALA A 295 5.99 20.11 5.27
C ALA A 295 4.81 20.80 4.56
N HIS A 296 3.68 20.89 5.25
CA HIS A 296 2.46 21.58 4.81
C HIS A 296 1.75 20.99 3.57
N LEU A 297 2.01 19.72 3.22
CA LEU A 297 1.36 19.11 2.06
C LEU A 297 -0.12 18.79 2.33
N TYR A 298 -0.42 18.28 3.53
CA TYR A 298 -1.78 17.84 3.93
C TYR A 298 -2.42 18.74 5.00
N GLY A 299 -1.86 19.92 5.27
CA GLY A 299 -2.37 20.88 6.23
C GLY A 299 -1.27 21.67 6.94
N SER A 300 -1.67 22.51 7.87
CA SER A 300 -0.73 23.39 8.60
C SER A 300 -0.21 22.76 9.89
N ARG A 301 -0.81 21.69 10.41
CA ARG A 301 -0.35 20.99 11.61
C ARG A 301 0.83 20.08 11.30
N HIS A 302 1.79 20.05 12.15
CA HIS A 302 2.90 19.10 12.16
C HIS A 302 2.80 18.18 13.37
N ALA A 303 3.27 16.95 13.22
CA ALA A 303 3.48 16.07 14.37
C ALA A 303 4.51 16.69 15.32
N THR A 304 4.31 16.47 16.61
CA THR A 304 5.24 16.86 17.67
C THR A 304 6.30 15.78 17.91
N ARG A 305 7.30 16.07 18.77
CA ARG A 305 8.39 15.13 19.09
C ARG A 305 7.89 13.86 19.80
N ASP A 306 6.83 13.96 20.55
CA ASP A 306 6.17 12.84 21.25
C ASP A 306 5.13 12.12 20.39
N GLU A 307 4.89 12.59 19.18
CA GLU A 307 4.06 11.92 18.17
C GLU A 307 4.88 11.20 17.11
N THR A 308 6.13 11.62 16.83
CA THR A 308 7.01 10.95 15.85
C THR A 308 8.38 10.72 16.48
N TYR A 309 8.69 9.47 16.84
CA TYR A 309 9.93 9.18 17.57
C TYR A 309 10.40 7.72 17.41
N ASN A 310 11.64 7.43 17.87
CA ASN A 310 12.26 6.12 17.81
C ASN A 310 12.28 5.53 16.39
N ILE A 311 12.79 6.30 15.43
CA ILE A 311 12.89 5.88 14.04
C ILE A 311 14.35 5.57 13.72
N LYS A 312 14.62 4.38 13.19
CA LYS A 312 15.93 3.99 12.71
C LYS A 312 15.89 3.74 11.20
N ILE A 313 16.73 4.47 10.46
CA ILE A 313 16.89 4.36 9.00
C ILE A 313 18.33 3.92 8.75
N GLN A 314 18.49 2.77 8.10
CA GLN A 314 19.83 2.27 7.80
C GLN A 314 19.93 1.59 6.43
N ASN A 315 21.13 1.59 5.85
CA ASN A 315 21.44 0.92 4.58
C ASN A 315 20.54 1.42 3.43
N VAL A 316 20.52 2.74 3.19
CA VAL A 316 19.70 3.36 2.15
C VAL A 316 20.58 3.86 1.01
N VAL A 317 20.30 3.41 -0.21
CA VAL A 317 20.92 3.87 -1.44
C VAL A 317 19.87 4.54 -2.31
N GLY A 318 20.04 5.84 -2.59
CA GLY A 318 19.06 6.63 -3.34
C GLY A 318 19.64 7.23 -4.61
N GLY A 319 18.93 7.02 -5.73
CA GLY A 319 19.23 7.59 -7.06
C GLY A 319 18.24 8.66 -7.52
N GLY A 320 17.21 8.95 -6.72
CA GLY A 320 16.22 9.99 -6.95
C GLY A 320 16.76 11.42 -6.75
N TRP A 321 15.88 12.39 -6.54
CA TRP A 321 16.34 13.75 -6.26
C TRP A 321 17.01 13.88 -4.88
N TYR A 322 16.47 13.17 -3.89
CA TYR A 322 17.03 13.11 -2.54
C TYR A 322 16.99 11.68 -2.02
N VAL A 323 18.00 11.30 -1.25
CA VAL A 323 17.98 9.99 -0.56
C VAL A 323 17.02 10.03 0.61
N VAL A 324 17.18 10.98 1.52
CA VAL A 324 16.31 11.13 2.69
C VAL A 324 15.72 12.54 2.73
N SER A 325 14.44 12.63 3.09
CA SER A 325 13.78 13.89 3.40
C SER A 325 13.16 13.81 4.79
N LEU A 326 13.41 14.84 5.60
CA LEU A 326 12.90 14.98 6.97
C LEU A 326 12.11 16.29 7.07
N ALA A 327 10.93 16.26 7.70
CA ALA A 327 10.11 17.44 7.91
C ALA A 327 9.27 17.34 9.20
N GLY A 328 8.85 18.47 9.77
CA GLY A 328 8.13 18.52 11.04
C GLY A 328 9.05 18.32 12.24
N GLU A 329 8.49 17.95 13.38
CA GLU A 329 9.24 17.62 14.58
C GLU A 329 9.36 16.09 14.74
N MET A 330 10.47 15.65 15.32
CA MET A 330 10.71 14.23 15.63
C MET A 330 11.76 14.08 16.73
N ASP A 331 11.69 12.97 17.46
CA ASP A 331 12.67 12.62 18.48
C ASP A 331 13.32 11.26 18.20
N ASN A 332 14.54 11.08 18.71
CA ASN A 332 15.30 9.83 18.60
C ASN A 332 15.30 9.22 17.18
N LEU A 333 15.72 10.02 16.20
CA LEU A 333 15.97 9.58 14.83
C LEU A 333 17.44 9.18 14.66
N VAL A 334 17.67 7.94 14.20
CA VAL A 334 19.00 7.41 13.89
C VAL A 334 19.11 7.10 12.40
N MET A 335 20.14 7.62 11.74
CA MET A 335 20.42 7.35 10.32
C MET A 335 21.84 6.80 10.16
N LEU A 336 21.98 5.65 9.49
CA LEU A 336 23.25 4.93 9.28
C LEU A 336 23.35 4.41 7.86
N GLY A 337 24.53 4.48 7.23
CA GLY A 337 24.76 3.87 5.91
C GLY A 337 23.85 4.47 4.82
N ILE A 338 23.77 5.79 4.76
CA ILE A 338 23.00 6.52 3.73
C ILE A 338 23.93 6.86 2.58
N GLU A 339 23.59 6.46 1.37
CA GLU A 339 24.38 6.66 0.17
C GLU A 339 23.59 7.31 -0.96
N ALA A 340 24.18 8.34 -1.57
CA ALA A 340 23.62 9.03 -2.72
C ALA A 340 24.33 8.61 -4.00
N ILE A 341 23.59 8.13 -5.00
CA ILE A 341 24.10 7.78 -6.31
C ILE A 341 23.44 8.62 -7.41
N ASN A 342 23.96 8.58 -8.64
CA ASN A 342 23.39 9.23 -9.81
C ASN A 342 23.08 10.74 -9.64
N GLY A 343 23.88 11.45 -8.82
CA GLY A 343 23.71 12.87 -8.56
C GLY A 343 22.54 13.22 -7.63
N ALA A 344 22.01 12.26 -6.89
CA ALA A 344 21.04 12.51 -5.81
C ALA A 344 21.66 13.37 -4.71
N LYS A 345 20.85 14.19 -4.05
CA LYS A 345 21.24 14.89 -2.84
C LYS A 345 20.96 13.98 -1.64
N MET A 346 21.92 13.90 -0.70
CA MET A 346 21.81 12.98 0.42
C MET A 346 20.63 13.28 1.36
N LEU A 347 20.41 14.55 1.68
CA LEU A 347 19.41 14.95 2.68
C LEU A 347 18.67 16.23 2.26
N ARG A 348 17.35 16.22 2.43
CA ARG A 348 16.51 17.40 2.50
C ARG A 348 15.99 17.54 3.93
N ASP A 349 16.53 18.49 4.67
CA ASP A 349 16.14 18.70 6.08
C ASP A 349 15.23 19.94 6.20
N GLN A 350 13.99 19.72 6.55
CA GLN A 350 12.97 20.74 6.78
C GLN A 350 12.33 20.57 8.18
N ARG A 351 13.09 19.97 9.11
CA ARG A 351 12.62 19.80 10.48
C ARG A 351 12.45 21.15 11.18
N ILE A 352 11.45 21.20 12.05
CA ILE A 352 11.23 22.30 12.98
C ILE A 352 12.05 22.01 14.24
N ASN A 353 12.91 22.92 14.66
CA ASN A 353 13.81 22.77 15.82
C ASN A 353 13.15 23.26 17.13
#